data_2ce49995a7d80d03a413194e90bc46c3
#
_entry.id   2ce49995a7d80d03a413194e90bc46c3
#
_cell.length_a   1.000
_cell.length_b   1.000
_cell.length_c   1.000
_cell.angle_alpha   90.00
_cell.angle_beta   90.00
_cell.angle_gamma   90.00
#
_symmetry.space_group_name_H-M   'P 1'
#
loop_
_entity.id
_entity.type
_entity.pdbx_description
1 polymer ?
#
loop_
_entity_poly.entity_id
_entity_poly.type
_entity_poly.pdbx_seq_one_letter_code
_entity_poly.pdbx_strand_id
1 'polypeptide(L)'
;ASNDPLIRQRLADAWIGLKVMRVNALRMLEHQGADLNREALISKLYWSNWHRDLGKLAMDILGNEAELIESAPYELTRMQKWYLFARADTIYAGSNQIQRNIIGERGLGLPKEPR
;
A
#
# COMPACT_ATOMS: atom_id res chain seq x y z
N ALA A 1 12.67 19.14 0.56
CA ALA A 1 12.52 17.68 0.72
C ALA A 1 13.67 16.92 0.05
N SER A 2 14.06 17.25 -1.20
CA SER A 2 15.09 16.51 -1.93
C SER A 2 16.51 16.59 -1.31
N ASN A 3 16.79 17.58 -0.48
CA ASN A 3 18.07 17.74 0.21
C ASN A 3 18.11 17.04 1.57
N ASP A 4 16.99 16.57 2.09
CA ASP A 4 16.93 15.80 3.32
C ASP A 4 17.30 14.33 3.04
N PRO A 5 18.38 13.80 3.64
CA PRO A 5 18.84 12.44 3.37
C PRO A 5 17.84 11.38 3.84
N LEU A 6 17.08 11.63 4.91
CA LEU A 6 16.06 10.70 5.41
C LEU A 6 14.86 10.63 4.44
N ILE A 7 14.41 11.78 3.95
CA ILE A 7 13.34 11.82 2.94
C ILE A 7 13.78 11.15 1.65
N ARG A 8 15.04 11.39 1.22
CA ARG A 8 15.59 10.71 0.02
C ARG A 8 15.63 9.20 0.17
N GLN A 9 16.04 8.70 1.33
CA GLN A 9 16.05 7.26 1.59
C GLN A 9 14.65 6.67 1.51
N ARG A 10 13.67 7.30 2.15
CA ARG A 10 12.27 6.86 2.13
C ARG A 10 11.64 6.94 0.74
N LEU A 11 12.02 7.91 -0.09
CA LEU A 11 11.62 7.98 -1.50
C LEU A 11 12.22 6.82 -2.31
N ALA A 12 13.48 6.47 -2.05
CA ALA A 12 14.12 5.31 -2.67
C ALA A 12 13.40 4.01 -2.28
N ASP A 13 13.06 3.82 -1.00
CA ASP A 13 12.32 2.65 -0.52
C ASP A 13 10.91 2.57 -1.17
N ALA A 14 10.22 3.71 -1.28
CA ALA A 14 8.93 3.78 -1.97
C ALA A 14 9.05 3.39 -3.46
N TRP A 15 10.12 3.85 -4.12
CA TRP A 15 10.40 3.49 -5.51
C TRP A 15 10.71 2.00 -5.68
N ILE A 16 11.53 1.43 -4.78
CA ILE A 16 11.82 -0.01 -4.75
C ILE A 16 10.52 -0.80 -4.60
N GLY A 17 9.67 -0.41 -3.66
CA GLY A 17 8.36 -1.04 -3.45
C GLY A 17 7.47 -1.02 -4.71
N LEU A 18 7.45 0.10 -5.43
CA LEU A 18 6.74 0.20 -6.71
C LEU A 18 7.31 -0.77 -7.76
N LYS A 19 8.64 -0.90 -7.85
CA LYS A 19 9.28 -1.85 -8.77
C LYS A 19 8.96 -3.29 -8.42
N VAL A 20 8.98 -3.64 -7.13
CA VAL A 20 8.59 -4.98 -6.66
C VAL A 20 7.14 -5.29 -7.05
N MET A 21 6.21 -4.36 -6.84
CA MET A 21 4.81 -4.54 -7.28
C MET A 21 4.69 -4.77 -8.78
N ARG A 22 5.43 -4.00 -9.58
CA ARG A 22 5.42 -4.16 -11.04
C ARG A 22 5.90 -5.54 -11.46
N VAL A 23 7.02 -6.01 -10.90
CA VAL A 23 7.54 -7.36 -11.20
C VAL A 23 6.54 -8.43 -10.76
N ASN A 24 5.93 -8.28 -9.58
CA ASN A 24 4.91 -9.22 -9.11
C ASN A 24 3.68 -9.24 -10.03
N ALA A 25 3.23 -8.09 -10.53
CA ALA A 25 2.13 -8.01 -11.48
C ALA A 25 2.45 -8.72 -12.80
N LEU A 26 3.69 -8.59 -13.32
CA LEU A 26 4.11 -9.33 -14.51
C LEU A 26 4.10 -10.85 -14.27
N ARG A 27 4.60 -11.32 -13.13
CA ARG A 27 4.53 -12.75 -12.75
C ARG A 27 3.09 -13.26 -12.66
N MET A 28 2.17 -12.44 -12.15
CA MET A 28 0.74 -12.79 -12.15
C MET A 28 0.18 -13.00 -13.56
N LEU A 29 0.61 -12.18 -14.53
CA LEU A 29 0.17 -12.27 -15.92
C LEU A 29 0.75 -13.48 -16.67
N GLU A 30 1.93 -13.94 -16.28
CA GLU A 30 2.56 -15.15 -16.84
C GLU A 30 1.83 -16.45 -16.43
N HIS A 31 1.06 -16.40 -15.35
CA HIS A 31 0.36 -17.56 -14.84
C HIS A 31 -0.98 -17.73 -15.57
N GLN A 32 -1.07 -18.74 -16.45
CA GLN A 32 -2.26 -19.04 -17.27
C GLN A 32 -3.23 -20.05 -16.62
N GLY A 33 -3.16 -20.23 -15.29
CA GLY A 33 -4.02 -21.16 -14.55
C GLY A 33 -5.31 -20.52 -14.05
N ALA A 34 -6.35 -21.34 -13.83
CA ALA A 34 -7.62 -20.91 -13.24
C ALA A 34 -7.50 -20.61 -11.74
N ASP A 35 -6.46 -21.07 -11.08
CA ASP A 35 -6.23 -20.88 -9.65
C ASP A 35 -5.44 -19.60 -9.37
N LEU A 36 -5.84 -18.92 -8.29
CA LEU A 36 -5.10 -17.77 -7.75
C LEU A 36 -3.68 -18.21 -7.36
N ASN A 37 -2.70 -17.74 -8.11
CA ASN A 37 -1.29 -18.00 -7.80
C ASN A 37 -0.85 -17.25 -6.51
N ARG A 38 0.28 -17.64 -5.95
CA ARG A 38 0.84 -17.04 -4.72
C ARG A 38 1.09 -15.55 -4.88
N GLU A 39 1.49 -15.12 -6.07
CA GLU A 39 1.74 -13.73 -6.43
C GLU A 39 0.46 -12.87 -6.32
N ALA A 40 -0.68 -13.42 -6.73
CA ALA A 40 -1.97 -12.76 -6.60
C ALA A 40 -2.40 -12.63 -5.15
N LEU A 41 -2.20 -13.68 -4.34
CA LEU A 41 -2.59 -13.69 -2.93
C LEU A 41 -1.87 -12.62 -2.10
N ILE A 42 -0.60 -12.33 -2.37
CA ILE A 42 0.17 -11.32 -1.63
C ILE A 42 -0.05 -9.89 -2.15
N SER A 43 -0.60 -9.74 -3.35
CA SER A 43 -0.69 -8.45 -4.06
C SER A 43 -1.44 -7.40 -3.26
N LYS A 44 -2.63 -7.73 -2.76
CA LYS A 44 -3.48 -6.79 -2.01
C LYS A 44 -2.82 -6.34 -0.70
N LEU A 45 -2.26 -7.26 0.06
CA LEU A 45 -1.59 -6.95 1.33
C LEU A 45 -0.38 -6.04 1.10
N TYR A 46 0.44 -6.35 0.10
CA TYR A 46 1.63 -5.56 -0.23
C TYR A 46 1.26 -4.15 -0.70
N TRP A 47 0.35 -4.05 -1.69
CA TRP A 47 -0.09 -2.77 -2.26
C TRP A 47 -0.71 -1.86 -1.20
N SER A 48 -1.62 -2.36 -0.38
CA SER A 48 -2.34 -1.52 0.59
C SER A 48 -1.42 -0.95 1.67
N ASN A 49 -0.43 -1.72 2.13
CA ASN A 49 0.57 -1.22 3.07
C ASN A 49 1.50 -0.20 2.42
N TRP A 50 2.01 -0.50 1.23
CA TRP A 50 2.85 0.42 0.47
C TRP A 50 2.14 1.76 0.22
N HIS A 51 0.89 1.73 -0.23
CA HIS A 51 0.09 2.93 -0.53
C HIS A 51 -0.17 3.76 0.73
N ARG A 52 -0.48 3.11 1.84
CA ARG A 52 -0.63 3.76 3.14
C ARG A 52 0.67 4.46 3.59
N ASP A 53 1.80 3.80 3.44
CA ASP A 53 3.09 4.34 3.90
C ASP A 53 3.61 5.43 2.96
N LEU A 54 3.32 5.33 1.66
CA LEU A 54 3.56 6.41 0.69
C LEU A 54 2.73 7.66 1.03
N GLY A 55 1.48 7.49 1.47
CA GLY A 55 0.65 8.60 1.95
C GLY A 55 1.26 9.32 3.16
N LYS A 56 1.82 8.57 4.13
CA LYS A 56 2.56 9.17 5.25
C LYS A 56 3.78 9.95 4.78
N LEU A 57 4.56 9.37 3.88
CA LEU A 57 5.72 10.04 3.31
C LEU A 57 5.34 11.36 2.63
N ALA A 58 4.22 11.39 1.91
CA ALA A 58 3.72 12.61 1.28
C ALA A 58 3.40 13.71 2.31
N MET A 59 2.78 13.36 3.46
CA MET A 59 2.51 14.32 4.54
C MET A 59 3.81 14.82 5.18
N ASP A 60 4.79 13.94 5.42
CA ASP A 60 6.08 14.33 5.99
C ASP A 60 6.86 15.27 5.04
N ILE A 61 6.73 15.09 3.72
CA ILE A 61 7.33 15.99 2.72
C ILE A 61 6.66 17.37 2.71
N LEU A 62 5.34 17.42 2.88
CA LEU A 62 4.59 18.68 2.98
C LEU A 62 4.86 19.41 4.30
N GLY A 63 5.23 18.69 5.36
CA GLY A 63 5.50 19.27 6.67
C GLY A 63 4.26 20.00 7.20
N ASN A 64 4.43 21.22 7.68
CA ASN A 64 3.34 22.02 8.27
C ASN A 64 2.17 22.29 7.29
N GLU A 65 2.44 22.32 5.98
CA GLU A 65 1.40 22.49 4.96
C GLU A 65 0.43 21.30 4.92
N ALA A 66 0.87 20.13 5.37
CA ALA A 66 0.01 18.94 5.45
C ALA A 66 -1.14 19.09 6.45
N GLU A 67 -0.97 19.95 7.46
CA GLU A 67 -1.94 20.18 8.54
C GLU A 67 -2.90 21.33 8.23
N LEU A 68 -2.59 22.14 7.21
CA LEU A 68 -3.40 23.27 6.83
C LEU A 68 -4.45 22.88 5.80
N ILE A 69 -5.68 23.37 6.03
CA ILE A 69 -6.71 23.40 5.00
C ILE A 69 -6.60 24.78 4.34
N GLU A 70 -6.48 24.81 3.01
CA GLU A 70 -6.41 26.09 2.30
C GLU A 70 -7.61 26.98 2.65
N SER A 71 -7.34 28.29 2.77
CA SER A 71 -8.39 29.29 3.01
C SER A 71 -9.45 29.23 1.91
N ALA A 72 -10.68 29.56 2.24
CA ALA A 72 -11.88 29.43 1.41
C ALA A 72 -11.65 29.08 -0.09
N PRO A 73 -12.23 27.95 -0.56
CA PRO A 73 -13.34 27.18 0.02
C PRO A 73 -12.98 26.07 1.02
N TYR A 74 -11.86 26.12 1.71
CA TYR A 74 -11.41 25.12 2.71
C TYR A 74 -11.32 23.69 2.14
N GLU A 75 -10.74 23.55 1.00
CA GLU A 75 -10.56 22.25 0.35
C GLU A 75 -9.23 21.60 0.75
N LEU A 76 -9.30 20.31 0.98
CA LEU A 76 -8.09 19.48 1.12
C LEU A 76 -7.34 19.42 -0.20
N THR A 77 -6.03 19.53 -0.16
CA THR A 77 -5.16 19.27 -1.30
C THR A 77 -5.31 17.82 -1.79
N ARG A 78 -4.90 17.57 -3.02
CA ARG A 78 -4.90 16.21 -3.60
C ARG A 78 -4.13 15.21 -2.72
N MET A 79 -2.98 15.62 -2.15
CA MET A 79 -2.14 14.76 -1.32
C MET A 79 -2.80 14.45 0.03
N GLN A 80 -3.47 15.42 0.64
CA GLN A 80 -4.23 15.21 1.87
C GLN A 80 -5.42 14.27 1.65
N LYS A 81 -6.20 14.49 0.57
CA LYS A 81 -7.31 13.59 0.19
C LYS A 81 -6.81 12.16 0.00
N TRP A 82 -5.70 12.00 -0.71
CA TRP A 82 -5.09 10.70 -0.94
C TRP A 82 -4.58 10.05 0.35
N TYR A 83 -3.89 10.80 1.21
CA TYR A 83 -3.45 10.30 2.51
C TYR A 83 -4.61 9.77 3.36
N LEU A 84 -5.71 10.51 3.45
CA LEU A 84 -6.89 10.10 4.20
C LEU A 84 -7.53 8.84 3.59
N PHE A 85 -7.69 8.80 2.28
CA PHE A 85 -8.24 7.63 1.58
C PHE A 85 -7.37 6.38 1.77
N ALA A 86 -6.06 6.51 1.71
CA ALA A 86 -5.12 5.39 1.85
C ALA A 86 -5.22 4.67 3.22
N ARG A 87 -5.85 5.30 4.23
CA ARG A 87 -6.15 4.62 5.52
C ARG A 87 -7.14 3.47 5.33
N ALA A 88 -8.09 3.63 4.43
CA ALA A 88 -9.10 2.61 4.14
C ALA A 88 -8.54 1.41 3.35
N ASP A 89 -7.43 1.57 2.62
CA ASP A 89 -6.85 0.51 1.77
C ASP A 89 -6.49 -0.76 2.54
N THR A 90 -6.14 -0.64 3.81
CA THR A 90 -5.80 -1.78 4.67
C THR A 90 -7.02 -2.42 5.35
N ILE A 91 -8.23 -1.91 5.07
CA ILE A 91 -9.49 -2.31 5.71
C ILE A 91 -10.44 -2.93 4.69
N TYR A 92 -10.81 -2.19 3.62
CA TYR A 92 -11.78 -2.67 2.64
C TYR A 92 -11.21 -3.82 1.77
N ALA A 93 -12.09 -4.53 1.08
CA ALA A 93 -11.75 -5.71 0.27
C ALA A 93 -10.91 -6.76 1.03
N GLY A 94 -11.18 -6.91 2.32
CA GLY A 94 -10.45 -7.76 3.25
C GLY A 94 -9.33 -7.03 3.98
N SER A 95 -9.45 -6.96 5.31
CA SER A 95 -8.45 -6.33 6.15
C SER A 95 -7.08 -7.03 6.04
N ASN A 96 -6.03 -6.38 6.49
CA ASN A 96 -4.70 -6.98 6.51
C ASN A 96 -4.65 -8.32 7.25
N GLN A 97 -5.46 -8.49 8.30
CA GLN A 97 -5.57 -9.74 9.05
C GLN A 97 -6.20 -10.83 8.19
N ILE A 98 -7.32 -10.53 7.54
CA ILE A 98 -7.99 -11.46 6.61
C ILE A 98 -7.07 -11.82 5.45
N GLN A 99 -6.33 -10.87 4.88
CA GLN A 99 -5.38 -11.15 3.80
C GLN A 99 -4.26 -12.09 4.26
N ARG A 100 -3.74 -11.94 5.49
CA ARG A 100 -2.75 -12.87 6.06
C ARG A 100 -3.31 -14.28 6.23
N ASN A 101 -4.55 -14.41 6.71
CA ASN A 101 -5.21 -15.70 6.83
C ASN A 101 -5.37 -16.36 5.44
N ILE A 102 -5.81 -15.61 4.44
CA ILE A 102 -5.92 -16.13 3.06
C ILE A 102 -4.55 -16.60 2.53
N ILE A 103 -3.49 -15.83 2.75
CA ILE A 103 -2.13 -16.22 2.35
C ILE A 103 -1.69 -17.49 3.08
N GLY A 104 -1.91 -17.55 4.39
CA GLY A 104 -1.58 -18.72 5.21
C GLY A 104 -2.32 -19.98 4.74
N GLU A 105 -3.64 -19.91 4.61
CA GLU A 105 -4.47 -21.05 4.26
C GLU A 105 -4.29 -21.48 2.80
N ARG A 106 -4.39 -20.55 1.84
CA ARG A 106 -4.39 -20.86 0.41
C ARG A 106 -3.00 -20.83 -0.22
N GLY A 107 -2.12 -19.94 0.24
CA GLY A 107 -0.78 -19.80 -0.32
C GLY A 107 0.23 -20.78 0.30
N LEU A 108 0.13 -21.05 1.60
CA LEU A 108 1.06 -21.89 2.35
C LEU A 108 0.47 -23.24 2.78
N GLY A 109 -0.84 -23.45 2.61
CA GLY A 109 -1.51 -24.69 3.01
C GLY A 109 -1.62 -24.90 4.52
N LEU A 110 -1.57 -23.82 5.31
CA LEU A 110 -1.70 -23.91 6.76
C LEU A 110 -3.15 -24.25 7.17
N PRO A 111 -3.34 -24.91 8.30
CA PRO A 111 -4.68 -25.20 8.81
C PRO A 111 -5.44 -23.90 9.11
N LYS A 112 -6.76 -23.94 8.91
CA LYS A 112 -7.64 -22.83 9.29
C LYS A 112 -7.65 -22.63 10.80
N GLU A 113 -7.81 -21.37 11.23
CA GLU A 113 -8.07 -21.11 12.64
C GLU A 113 -9.34 -21.85 13.11
N PRO A 114 -9.29 -22.49 14.29
CA PRO A 114 -10.48 -23.09 14.86
C PRO A 114 -11.50 -21.97 15.12
N ARG A 115 -12.75 -22.23 14.74
CA ARG A 115 -13.88 -21.31 14.97
C ARG A 115 -14.36 -21.41 16.41
#